data_eb41c9f46af21439cb40b5d63d9ac831
#
_entry.id   eb41c9f46af21439cb40b5d63d9ac831
#
_cell.length_a   1.000
_cell.length_b   1.000
_cell.length_c   1.000
_cell.angle_alpha   90.00
_cell.angle_beta   90.00
_cell.angle_gamma   90.00
#
_symmetry.space_group_name_H-M   'P 1'
#
loop_
_entity.id
_entity.type
_entity.pdbx_description
1 polymer ?
#
loop_
_entity_poly.entity_id
_entity_poly.type
_entity_poly.pdbx_seq_one_letter_code
_entity_poly.pdbx_strand_id
1 'polypeptide(L)'
;MAWEIDPFHTLIEFSVMHLMINVVKGRFKEVHGTLHLDTQQPENSWVKAQVNAASIDTGVSARDGHLRSAGFFDVTRYPSITFESTSVEPTGETTSKVTGNLTLHGVTHPVTFQAKYLGYARDMETYSWRVGLYATTVIDRRQFDISFNQRIDGVPFVGNEARLELFLEALQK
;
A
#
# COMPACT_ATOMS: atom_id res chain seq x y z
N MET A 1 -19.79 -10.21 0.19
CA MET A 1 -19.85 -9.79 -1.22
C MET A 1 -18.41 -9.63 -1.71
N ALA A 2 -18.09 -10.22 -2.85
CA ALA A 2 -16.73 -10.21 -3.38
C ALA A 2 -16.51 -9.02 -4.31
N TRP A 3 -15.38 -8.38 -4.13
CA TRP A 3 -14.95 -7.22 -4.89
C TRP A 3 -13.57 -7.47 -5.49
N GLU A 4 -13.31 -6.95 -6.66
CA GLU A 4 -12.01 -6.99 -7.31
C GLU A 4 -11.42 -5.58 -7.37
N ILE A 5 -10.18 -5.42 -6.96
CA ILE A 5 -9.49 -4.14 -6.99
C ILE A 5 -9.36 -3.68 -8.44
N ASP A 6 -9.79 -2.45 -8.72
CA ASP A 6 -9.61 -1.81 -10.01
C ASP A 6 -8.27 -1.09 -10.06
N PRO A 7 -7.29 -1.60 -10.82
CA PRO A 7 -5.97 -0.98 -10.87
C PRO A 7 -5.97 0.41 -11.52
N PHE A 8 -6.97 0.73 -12.33
CA PHE A 8 -7.05 2.02 -13.02
C PHE A 8 -7.56 3.14 -12.12
N HIS A 9 -8.25 2.80 -11.03
CA HIS A 9 -8.80 3.75 -10.06
C HIS A 9 -8.28 3.52 -8.65
N THR A 10 -7.16 2.85 -8.53
CA THR A 10 -6.51 2.59 -7.24
C THR A 10 -5.16 3.29 -7.23
N LEU A 11 -4.87 4.00 -6.14
CA LEU A 11 -3.63 4.72 -5.94
C LEU A 11 -2.94 4.21 -4.68
N ILE A 12 -1.74 3.66 -4.85
CA ILE A 12 -0.89 3.19 -3.77
C ILE A 12 0.32 4.12 -3.69
N GLU A 13 0.30 5.03 -2.73
CA GLU A 13 1.35 6.03 -2.53
C GLU A 13 2.17 5.75 -1.29
N PHE A 14 3.43 6.16 -1.34
CA PHE A 14 4.31 6.22 -0.19
C PHE A 14 5.05 7.56 -0.14
N SER A 15 5.46 7.93 1.06
CA SER A 15 6.26 9.13 1.31
C SER A 15 7.41 8.79 2.24
N VAL A 16 8.60 9.26 1.93
CA VAL A 16 9.78 9.16 2.79
C VAL A 16 10.51 10.50 2.84
N MET A 17 11.21 10.75 3.94
CA MET A 17 12.04 11.94 4.05
C MET A 17 13.32 11.80 3.24
N HIS A 18 13.69 12.87 2.56
CA HIS A 18 14.98 13.03 1.84
C HIS A 18 15.83 14.02 2.60
N LEU A 19 17.02 13.61 3.02
CA LEU A 19 17.96 14.43 3.82
C LEU A 19 17.33 15.04 5.07
N MET A 20 16.21 14.47 5.55
CA MET A 20 15.40 14.94 6.67
C MET A 20 14.86 16.38 6.53
N ILE A 21 14.85 16.93 5.32
CA ILE A 21 14.39 18.31 5.05
C ILE A 21 13.26 18.39 4.02
N ASN A 22 13.00 17.32 3.29
CA ASN A 22 11.94 17.29 2.28
C ASN A 22 11.36 15.90 2.15
N VAL A 23 10.25 15.79 1.44
CA VAL A 23 9.52 14.54 1.24
C VAL A 23 9.64 14.11 -0.22
N VAL A 24 10.01 12.84 -0.43
CA VAL A 24 9.86 12.18 -1.72
C VAL A 24 8.62 11.33 -1.67
N LYS A 25 7.74 11.52 -2.66
CA LYS A 25 6.54 10.70 -2.86
C LYS A 25 6.74 9.80 -4.08
N GLY A 26 6.24 8.59 -3.95
CA GLY A 26 6.17 7.66 -5.05
C GLY A 26 4.89 6.85 -5.02
N ARG A 27 4.67 6.10 -6.07
CA ARG A 27 3.52 5.19 -6.16
C ARG A 27 3.92 3.88 -6.82
N PHE A 28 3.10 2.87 -6.60
CA PHE A 28 3.14 1.62 -7.36
C PHE A 28 1.94 1.61 -8.31
N LYS A 29 2.19 1.42 -9.60
CA LYS A 29 1.16 1.54 -10.64
C LYS A 29 0.42 0.24 -10.94
N GLU A 30 0.96 -0.91 -10.55
CA GLU A 30 0.36 -2.21 -10.83
C GLU A 30 -0.03 -2.91 -9.54
N VAL A 31 -1.35 -3.05 -9.34
CA VAL A 31 -1.94 -3.71 -8.18
C VAL A 31 -3.05 -4.64 -8.64
N HIS A 32 -3.15 -5.79 -7.99
CA HIS A 32 -4.24 -6.75 -8.15
C HIS A 32 -4.70 -7.20 -6.78
N GLY A 33 -5.96 -7.58 -6.68
CA GLY A 33 -6.45 -8.14 -5.43
C GLY A 33 -7.94 -8.27 -5.40
N THR A 34 -8.38 -8.90 -4.33
CA THR A 34 -9.78 -9.13 -4.02
C THR A 34 -10.07 -8.75 -2.58
N LEU A 35 -11.30 -8.37 -2.32
CA LEU A 35 -11.74 -8.10 -0.96
C LEU A 35 -13.19 -8.52 -0.77
N HIS A 36 -13.54 -8.79 0.46
CA HIS A 36 -14.90 -8.99 0.92
C HIS A 36 -15.24 -7.87 1.88
N LEU A 37 -16.37 -7.22 1.65
CA LEU A 37 -16.89 -6.18 2.53
C LEU A 37 -18.20 -6.59 3.12
N ASP A 38 -18.25 -6.58 4.44
CA ASP A 38 -19.47 -6.72 5.22
C ASP A 38 -19.69 -5.42 5.99
N THR A 39 -20.62 -4.59 5.52
CA THR A 39 -20.89 -3.28 6.15
C THR A 39 -21.72 -3.40 7.41
N GLN A 40 -22.37 -4.55 7.64
CA GLN A 40 -23.14 -4.82 8.83
C GLN A 40 -22.26 -5.37 9.96
N GLN A 41 -21.32 -6.22 9.60
CA GLN A 41 -20.36 -6.83 10.50
C GLN A 41 -18.95 -6.67 9.92
N PRO A 42 -18.35 -5.48 10.03
CA PRO A 42 -17.06 -5.18 9.38
C PRO A 42 -15.94 -6.14 9.75
N GLU A 43 -16.00 -6.77 10.90
CA GLU A 43 -15.05 -7.79 11.35
C GLU A 43 -15.01 -9.04 10.46
N ASN A 44 -16.03 -9.27 9.65
CA ASN A 44 -16.07 -10.36 8.67
C ASN A 44 -15.39 -9.98 7.35
N SER A 45 -15.01 -8.72 7.19
CA SER A 45 -14.34 -8.24 5.98
C SER A 45 -12.90 -8.72 5.90
N TRP A 46 -12.40 -8.85 4.69
CA TRP A 46 -10.99 -9.19 4.45
C TRP A 46 -10.50 -8.60 3.12
N VAL A 47 -9.19 -8.50 2.98
CA VAL A 47 -8.53 -8.06 1.76
C VAL A 47 -7.27 -8.90 1.49
N LYS A 48 -7.06 -9.21 0.22
CA LYS A 48 -5.81 -9.77 -0.32
C LYS A 48 -5.39 -8.92 -1.49
N ALA A 49 -4.18 -8.40 -1.45
CA ALA A 49 -3.64 -7.56 -2.50
C ALA A 49 -2.20 -7.95 -2.84
N GLN A 50 -1.86 -7.78 -4.10
CA GLN A 50 -0.52 -7.98 -4.63
C GLN A 50 -0.15 -6.79 -5.49
N VAL A 51 1.06 -6.27 -5.27
CA VAL A 51 1.63 -5.14 -5.99
C VAL A 51 2.88 -5.60 -6.71
N ASN A 52 3.04 -5.21 -7.97
CA ASN A 52 4.28 -5.41 -8.70
C ASN A 52 5.31 -4.38 -8.21
N ALA A 53 6.36 -4.84 -7.53
CA ALA A 53 7.39 -3.97 -6.97
C ALA A 53 8.11 -3.14 -8.04
N ALA A 54 8.27 -3.69 -9.26
CA ALA A 54 8.90 -2.99 -10.37
C ALA A 54 8.06 -1.83 -10.91
N SER A 55 6.77 -1.75 -10.56
CA SER A 55 5.88 -0.67 -10.99
C SER A 55 6.09 0.65 -10.23
N ILE A 56 7.08 0.72 -9.37
CA ILE A 56 7.42 1.93 -8.59
C ILE A 56 7.71 3.11 -9.52
N ASP A 57 7.14 4.26 -9.19
CA ASP A 57 7.27 5.50 -9.95
C ASP A 57 7.34 6.70 -8.98
N THR A 58 8.48 7.37 -8.95
CA THR A 58 8.69 8.60 -8.18
C THR A 58 8.79 9.83 -9.06
N GLY A 59 8.61 9.67 -10.39
CA GLY A 59 8.72 10.74 -11.37
C GLY A 59 10.15 11.02 -11.86
N VAL A 60 11.15 10.32 -11.37
CA VAL A 60 12.56 10.45 -11.79
C VAL A 60 13.10 9.07 -12.16
N SER A 61 13.34 8.85 -13.42
CA SER A 61 13.71 7.53 -13.96
C SER A 61 14.99 6.94 -13.31
N ALA A 62 16.02 7.75 -13.10
CA ALA A 62 17.25 7.30 -12.45
C ALA A 62 17.02 6.87 -11.00
N ARG A 63 16.18 7.61 -10.28
CA ARG A 63 15.81 7.28 -8.91
C ARG A 63 14.99 5.99 -8.87
N ASP A 64 14.03 5.81 -9.76
CA ASP A 64 13.23 4.61 -9.86
C ASP A 64 14.07 3.38 -10.15
N GLY A 65 15.07 3.51 -11.04
CA GLY A 65 16.04 2.45 -11.30
C GLY A 65 16.85 2.07 -10.05
N HIS A 66 17.27 3.04 -9.26
CA HIS A 66 17.96 2.79 -7.99
C HIS A 66 17.07 2.09 -6.97
N LEU A 67 15.79 2.51 -6.87
CA LEU A 67 14.82 1.89 -5.97
C LEU A 67 14.52 0.45 -6.36
N ARG A 68 14.57 0.09 -7.64
CA ARG A 68 14.41 -1.31 -8.09
C ARG A 68 15.62 -2.18 -7.82
N SER A 69 16.78 -1.57 -7.54
CA SER A 69 18.05 -2.29 -7.37
C SER A 69 18.13 -3.04 -6.04
N ALA A 70 19.19 -3.86 -5.93
CA ALA A 70 19.45 -4.68 -4.74
C ALA A 70 19.63 -3.89 -3.44
N GLY A 71 19.98 -2.59 -3.52
CA GLY A 71 20.07 -1.73 -2.33
C GLY A 71 18.73 -1.32 -1.73
N PHE A 72 17.62 -1.48 -2.48
CA PHE A 72 16.27 -1.13 -2.04
C PHE A 72 15.31 -2.30 -2.21
N PHE A 73 14.41 -2.25 -3.19
CA PHE A 73 13.38 -3.27 -3.34
C PHE A 73 13.87 -4.59 -3.92
N ASP A 74 14.99 -4.58 -4.62
CA ASP A 74 15.57 -5.78 -5.25
C ASP A 74 14.49 -6.57 -6.03
N VAL A 75 13.86 -5.91 -7.00
CA VAL A 75 12.67 -6.42 -7.66
C VAL A 75 12.93 -7.67 -8.52
N THR A 76 14.18 -7.94 -8.86
CA THR A 76 14.56 -9.18 -9.55
C THR A 76 14.40 -10.40 -8.64
N ARG A 77 14.78 -10.27 -7.37
CA ARG A 77 14.63 -11.33 -6.36
C ARG A 77 13.26 -11.34 -5.70
N TYR A 78 12.66 -10.15 -5.52
CA TYR A 78 11.41 -9.96 -4.80
C TYR A 78 10.43 -9.14 -5.66
N PRO A 79 9.85 -9.75 -6.71
CA PRO A 79 9.03 -9.02 -7.69
C PRO A 79 7.67 -8.58 -7.14
N SER A 80 7.19 -9.19 -6.07
CA SER A 80 5.85 -8.94 -5.54
C SER A 80 5.90 -8.41 -4.12
N ILE A 81 5.01 -7.44 -3.85
CA ILE A 81 4.66 -7.00 -2.50
C ILE A 81 3.25 -7.49 -2.25
N THR A 82 3.01 -8.19 -1.13
CA THR A 82 1.70 -8.76 -0.83
C THR A 82 1.20 -8.33 0.52
N PHE A 83 -0.11 -8.18 0.61
CA PHE A 83 -0.80 -7.92 1.88
C PHE A 83 -2.00 -8.86 1.98
N GLU A 84 -2.12 -9.53 3.13
CA GLU A 84 -3.26 -10.37 3.45
C GLU A 84 -3.75 -10.00 4.86
N SER A 85 -4.98 -9.52 4.95
CA SER A 85 -5.55 -9.14 6.23
C SER A 85 -5.77 -10.35 7.13
N THR A 86 -5.53 -10.16 8.42
CA THR A 86 -5.79 -11.17 9.46
C THR A 86 -6.91 -10.78 10.39
N SER A 87 -7.18 -9.48 10.52
CA SER A 87 -8.31 -8.99 11.32
C SER A 87 -8.76 -7.61 10.85
N VAL A 88 -10.04 -7.35 11.03
CA VAL A 88 -10.67 -6.04 10.84
C VAL A 88 -11.40 -5.70 12.13
N GLU A 89 -11.04 -4.58 12.73
CA GLU A 89 -11.63 -4.09 13.98
C GLU A 89 -12.34 -2.75 13.72
N PRO A 90 -13.68 -2.70 13.83
CA PRO A 90 -14.41 -1.44 13.69
C PRO A 90 -13.98 -0.43 14.76
N THR A 91 -13.77 0.82 14.35
CA THR A 91 -13.40 1.93 15.24
C THR A 91 -14.39 3.09 15.20
N GLY A 92 -15.35 3.05 14.27
CA GLY A 92 -16.42 4.03 14.08
C GLY A 92 -17.40 3.53 13.03
N GLU A 93 -18.36 4.36 12.65
CA GLU A 93 -19.37 3.97 11.64
C GLU A 93 -18.75 3.61 10.28
N THR A 94 -17.70 4.34 9.88
CA THR A 94 -17.06 4.17 8.57
C THR A 94 -15.57 3.84 8.69
N THR A 95 -15.05 3.70 9.90
CA THR A 95 -13.62 3.49 10.15
C THR A 95 -13.34 2.15 10.79
N SER A 96 -12.19 1.58 10.45
CA SER A 96 -11.71 0.31 10.99
C SER A 96 -10.19 0.29 11.06
N LYS A 97 -9.66 -0.56 11.93
CA LYS A 97 -8.26 -0.98 11.89
C LYS A 97 -8.18 -2.30 11.14
N VAL A 98 -7.38 -2.33 10.09
CA VAL A 98 -7.14 -3.53 9.28
C VAL A 98 -5.71 -3.99 9.53
N THR A 99 -5.57 -5.09 10.22
CA THR A 99 -4.27 -5.71 10.48
C THR A 99 -4.05 -6.86 9.50
N GLY A 100 -2.85 -7.01 9.02
CA GLY A 100 -2.52 -8.10 8.12
C GLY A 100 -1.02 -8.28 7.96
N ASN A 101 -0.65 -9.31 7.22
CA ASN A 101 0.73 -9.63 6.92
C ASN A 101 1.16 -8.93 5.65
N LEU A 102 2.10 -7.99 5.78
CA LEU A 102 2.76 -7.34 4.66
C LEU A 102 4.06 -8.06 4.37
N THR A 103 4.22 -8.55 3.15
CA THR A 103 5.46 -9.14 2.66
C THR A 103 6.09 -8.18 1.66
N LEU A 104 7.25 -7.71 2.00
CA LEU A 104 8.01 -6.72 1.25
C LEU A 104 9.48 -7.10 1.31
N HIS A 105 10.17 -7.11 0.17
CA HIS A 105 11.58 -7.49 0.11
C HIS A 105 11.84 -8.89 0.72
N GLY A 106 10.90 -9.81 0.52
CA GLY A 106 10.97 -11.17 1.04
C GLY A 106 10.75 -11.32 2.54
N VAL A 107 10.44 -10.25 3.26
CA VAL A 107 10.24 -10.22 4.70
C VAL A 107 8.78 -9.95 5.02
N THR A 108 8.20 -10.74 5.91
CA THR A 108 6.80 -10.60 6.32
C THR A 108 6.71 -10.05 7.74
N HIS A 109 5.98 -8.96 7.90
CA HIS A 109 5.65 -8.37 9.19
C HIS A 109 4.18 -8.02 9.27
N PRO A 110 3.57 -8.10 10.46
CA PRO A 110 2.22 -7.58 10.67
C PRO A 110 2.23 -6.05 10.60
N VAL A 111 1.24 -5.51 9.87
CA VAL A 111 1.05 -4.07 9.71
C VAL A 111 -0.43 -3.77 9.93
N THR A 112 -0.71 -2.66 10.62
CA THR A 112 -2.08 -2.19 10.85
C THR A 112 -2.33 -0.90 10.09
N PHE A 113 -3.35 -0.93 9.24
CA PHE A 113 -3.84 0.25 8.53
C PHE A 113 -5.01 0.87 9.27
N GLN A 114 -5.06 2.21 9.28
CA GLN A 114 -6.28 2.94 9.60
C GLN A 114 -7.08 3.04 8.31
N ALA A 115 -8.24 2.41 8.26
CA ALA A 115 -9.06 2.31 7.06
C ALA A 115 -10.37 3.09 7.22
N LYS A 116 -10.83 3.66 6.11
CA LYS A 116 -12.11 4.36 6.03
C LYS A 116 -12.89 3.89 4.81
N TYR A 117 -14.14 3.54 5.03
CA TYR A 117 -15.10 3.27 3.98
C TYR A 117 -15.63 4.61 3.43
N LEU A 118 -15.46 4.84 2.13
CA LEU A 118 -15.83 6.09 1.47
C LEU A 118 -17.22 6.04 0.84
N GLY A 119 -17.78 4.86 0.71
CA GLY A 119 -19.09 4.66 0.10
C GLY A 119 -19.05 3.77 -1.14
N TYR A 120 -20.20 3.64 -1.77
CA TYR A 120 -20.34 2.88 -3.00
C TYR A 120 -21.17 3.69 -4.00
N ALA A 121 -20.96 3.41 -5.27
CA ALA A 121 -21.67 4.05 -6.36
C ALA A 121 -21.83 3.08 -7.52
N ARG A 122 -22.75 3.39 -8.41
CA ARG A 122 -22.94 2.63 -9.63
C ARG A 122 -22.15 3.28 -10.77
N ASP A 123 -21.37 2.49 -11.44
CA ASP A 123 -20.66 2.92 -12.64
C ASP A 123 -21.65 3.23 -13.76
N MET A 124 -21.52 4.39 -14.40
CA MET A 124 -22.45 4.85 -15.42
C MET A 124 -22.33 4.10 -16.74
N GLU A 125 -21.15 3.55 -17.04
CA GLU A 125 -20.88 2.85 -18.28
C GLU A 125 -21.20 1.35 -18.18
N THR A 126 -20.75 0.72 -17.10
CA THR A 126 -20.86 -0.73 -16.91
C THR A 126 -22.04 -1.14 -16.05
N TYR A 127 -22.67 -0.18 -15.36
CA TYR A 127 -23.72 -0.40 -14.35
C TYR A 127 -23.30 -1.29 -13.17
N SER A 128 -22.02 -1.61 -13.06
CA SER A 128 -21.47 -2.36 -11.93
C SER A 128 -21.39 -1.49 -10.69
N TRP A 129 -21.53 -2.12 -9.52
CA TRP A 129 -21.27 -1.42 -8.27
C TRP A 129 -19.77 -1.25 -8.05
N ARG A 130 -19.39 -0.08 -7.55
CA ARG A 130 -18.05 0.28 -7.16
C ARG A 130 -18.04 0.68 -5.69
N VAL A 131 -16.95 0.38 -5.01
CA VAL A 131 -16.72 0.79 -3.61
C VAL A 131 -15.40 1.51 -3.51
N GLY A 132 -15.36 2.54 -2.67
CA GLY A 132 -14.17 3.31 -2.37
C GLY A 132 -13.71 3.09 -0.93
N LEU A 133 -12.39 2.91 -0.75
CA LEU A 133 -11.74 2.73 0.53
C LEU A 133 -10.50 3.62 0.59
N TYR A 134 -10.23 4.14 1.78
CA TYR A 134 -9.02 4.90 2.07
C TYR A 134 -8.30 4.26 3.24
N ALA A 135 -6.99 4.12 3.17
CA ALA A 135 -6.22 3.52 4.25
C ALA A 135 -4.85 4.16 4.37
N THR A 136 -4.36 4.28 5.60
CA THR A 136 -3.04 4.82 5.89
C THR A 136 -2.31 3.99 6.93
N THR A 137 -1.00 3.96 6.84
CA THR A 137 -0.12 3.44 7.89
C THR A 137 1.27 4.05 7.75
N VAL A 138 2.10 3.83 8.75
CA VAL A 138 3.53 4.15 8.73
C VAL A 138 4.29 2.87 9.02
N ILE A 139 5.27 2.55 8.18
CA ILE A 139 6.14 1.40 8.37
C ILE A 139 7.59 1.85 8.51
N ASP A 140 8.38 1.06 9.22
CA ASP A 140 9.83 1.22 9.27
C ASP A 140 10.43 0.29 8.21
N ARG A 141 11.04 0.86 7.16
CA ARG A 141 11.63 0.10 6.06
C ARG A 141 12.72 -0.88 6.50
N ARG A 142 13.37 -0.62 7.63
CA ARG A 142 14.41 -1.49 8.17
C ARG A 142 13.87 -2.82 8.65
N GLN A 143 12.61 -2.88 9.07
CA GLN A 143 11.93 -4.14 9.43
C GLN A 143 11.75 -5.08 8.23
N PHE A 144 11.91 -4.57 7.02
CA PHE A 144 11.83 -5.33 5.78
C PHE A 144 13.21 -5.46 5.08
N ASP A 145 14.28 -5.30 5.83
CA ASP A 145 15.66 -5.36 5.33
C ASP A 145 15.98 -4.37 4.20
N ILE A 146 15.23 -3.29 4.10
CA ILE A 146 15.53 -2.18 3.20
C ILE A 146 16.31 -1.14 4.00
N SER A 147 17.60 -1.35 4.12
CA SER A 147 18.46 -0.62 5.07
C SER A 147 19.45 0.33 4.41
N PHE A 148 19.44 0.44 3.07
CA PHE A 148 20.33 1.36 2.39
C PHE A 148 20.25 2.77 2.98
N ASN A 149 21.43 3.32 3.33
CA ASN A 149 21.53 4.71 3.74
C ASN A 149 22.97 5.20 3.60
N GLN A 150 23.11 6.51 3.50
CA GLN A 150 24.37 7.22 3.61
C GLN A 150 24.16 8.39 4.55
N ARG A 151 25.19 8.74 5.31
CA ARG A 151 25.15 9.90 6.20
C ARG A 151 26.20 10.92 5.76
N ILE A 152 25.77 12.18 5.67
CA ILE A 152 26.65 13.33 5.43
C ILE A 152 26.40 14.32 6.56
N ASP A 153 27.45 14.70 7.25
CA ASP A 153 27.40 15.56 8.44
C ASP A 153 26.43 15.04 9.50
N GLY A 154 26.33 13.71 9.66
CA GLY A 154 25.42 13.06 10.61
C GLY A 154 23.97 12.99 10.17
N VAL A 155 23.61 13.54 9.00
CA VAL A 155 22.26 13.52 8.45
C VAL A 155 22.05 12.30 7.56
N PRO A 156 21.04 11.45 7.80
CA PRO A 156 20.74 10.33 6.93
C PRO A 156 20.17 10.82 5.58
N PHE A 157 20.57 10.15 4.50
CA PHE A 157 20.10 10.44 3.15
C PHE A 157 18.63 10.10 2.96
N VAL A 158 18.18 8.98 3.55
CA VAL A 158 16.79 8.48 3.46
C VAL A 158 16.24 8.28 4.86
N GLY A 159 15.02 8.74 5.10
CA GLY A 159 14.29 8.47 6.34
C GLY A 159 13.96 6.99 6.49
N ASN A 160 13.84 6.53 7.74
CA ASN A 160 13.52 5.12 8.04
C ASN A 160 12.03 4.83 7.96
N GLU A 161 11.19 5.83 8.21
CA GLU A 161 9.75 5.69 8.17
C GLU A 161 9.23 5.98 6.77
N ALA A 162 8.38 5.08 6.27
CA ALA A 162 7.61 5.28 5.05
C ALA A 162 6.13 5.38 5.42
N ARG A 163 5.49 6.50 5.06
CA ARG A 163 4.07 6.66 5.18
C ARG A 163 3.40 6.06 3.93
N LEU A 164 2.45 5.17 4.14
CA LEU A 164 1.65 4.58 3.08
C LEU A 164 0.26 5.21 3.09
N GLU A 165 -0.23 5.57 1.91
CA GLU A 165 -1.54 6.14 1.71
C GLU A 165 -2.19 5.47 0.50
N LEU A 166 -3.33 4.83 0.74
CA LEU A 166 -4.01 4.02 -0.25
C LEU A 166 -5.39 4.59 -0.54
N PHE A 167 -5.67 4.83 -1.81
CA PHE A 167 -7.01 5.11 -2.32
C PHE A 167 -7.43 3.93 -3.18
N LEU A 168 -8.29 3.11 -2.66
CA LEU A 168 -8.69 1.85 -3.26
C LEU A 168 -10.08 1.95 -3.83
N GLU A 169 -10.22 1.57 -5.09
CA GLU A 169 -11.52 1.37 -5.71
C GLU A 169 -11.65 -0.09 -6.14
N ALA A 170 -12.79 -0.68 -5.89
CA ALA A 170 -13.05 -2.06 -6.27
C ALA A 170 -14.41 -2.21 -6.95
N LEU A 171 -14.46 -3.16 -7.87
CA LEU A 171 -15.64 -3.54 -8.64
C LEU A 171 -16.30 -4.75 -8.04
N GLN A 172 -17.61 -4.74 -8.00
CA GLN A 172 -18.39 -5.92 -7.64
C GLN A 172 -18.26 -6.99 -8.75
N LYS A 173 -17.92 -8.19 -8.32
CA LYS A 173 -17.95 -9.37 -9.18
C LYS A 173 -19.28 -10.08 -9.15
#